data_73ca9dc3de2f730fc1a92d8a97174942
#
_entry.id   73ca9dc3de2f730fc1a92d8a97174942
#
_cell.length_a   1.000
_cell.length_b   1.000
_cell.length_c   1.000
_cell.angle_alpha   90.00
_cell.angle_beta   90.00
_cell.angle_gamma   90.00
#
_symmetry.space_group_name_H-M   'P 1'
#
loop_
_entity.id
_entity.type
_entity.pdbx_description
1 polymer ?
#
loop_
_entity_poly.entity_id
_entity_poly.type
_entity_poly.pdbx_seq_one_letter_code
_entity_poly.pdbx_strand_id
1 'polypeptide(L)'
;MATLVQPKLEVIINLRYRNRAIIQFFLVLGVLSSFQVEASVREYWIAAEKVSWDYAPSARNQIHPDEGLGVWGDSLKYKKYRYIGYTDNTYAIPLPEEDWMGILGPQIRGVVGDNIVVHFLNRTDRPLSMHPHGVLYSKDDEGADGHNKGANVLPGESYKYTWGVDEDSGPGPNDPSSIVWLYHSHVLGEEEMNLGLVGAIIITRNGMEVSHSNPFPRDVDHEFISLFMIFNEENGEESGLKHAINGRIFGNLNGYEVKIGDRVRWHVAALGNEQDNHTVHWHGQTVLNQGHRTDVIEVLPASMVSVDMTPRSPGSWLLHCHVNDHMLAGMSARWHVLP
;
A
#
# COMPACT_ATOMS: atom_id res chain seq x y z
N MET A 1 -55.40 -17.27 -47.45
CA MET A 1 -55.08 -18.33 -48.40
C MET A 1 -54.13 -17.75 -49.44
N ALA A 2 -52.87 -18.07 -49.36
CA ALA A 2 -51.92 -18.03 -50.48
C ALA A 2 -50.59 -18.63 -49.93
N THR A 3 -50.37 -19.87 -50.34
CA THR A 3 -49.18 -20.67 -50.06
C THR A 3 -48.04 -20.20 -50.95
N LEU A 4 -46.89 -19.85 -50.36
CA LEU A 4 -45.67 -19.56 -51.12
C LEU A 4 -44.71 -20.74 -51.02
N VAL A 5 -44.45 -21.33 -52.19
CA VAL A 5 -43.53 -22.45 -52.45
C VAL A 5 -42.12 -21.89 -52.57
N GLN A 6 -41.16 -22.46 -51.84
CA GLN A 6 -39.73 -22.21 -52.05
C GLN A 6 -39.15 -23.17 -53.10
N PRO A 7 -38.28 -22.70 -54.01
CA PRO A 7 -37.59 -23.57 -54.94
C PRO A 7 -36.30 -24.16 -54.30
N LYS A 8 -36.11 -25.45 -54.47
CA LYS A 8 -34.86 -26.18 -54.23
C LYS A 8 -33.83 -25.81 -55.31
N LEU A 9 -32.66 -25.38 -54.89
CA LEU A 9 -31.51 -25.23 -55.76
C LEU A 9 -30.67 -26.54 -55.69
N GLU A 10 -30.69 -27.32 -56.77
CA GLU A 10 -29.75 -28.44 -56.96
C GLU A 10 -28.45 -27.88 -57.54
N VAL A 11 -27.35 -28.08 -56.86
CA VAL A 11 -26.00 -27.82 -57.37
C VAL A 11 -25.43 -29.13 -57.93
N ILE A 12 -25.36 -29.20 -59.26
CA ILE A 12 -24.65 -30.29 -59.96
C ILE A 12 -23.15 -30.00 -59.91
N ILE A 13 -22.37 -30.81 -59.15
CA ILE A 13 -20.91 -30.74 -59.19
C ILE A 13 -20.40 -31.70 -60.28
N ASN A 14 -19.83 -31.10 -61.33
CA ASN A 14 -19.14 -31.84 -62.38
C ASN A 14 -17.69 -32.15 -61.94
N LEU A 15 -17.42 -33.42 -61.68
CA LEU A 15 -16.06 -33.92 -61.44
C LEU A 15 -15.37 -34.21 -62.78
N ARG A 16 -14.38 -33.43 -63.16
CA ARG A 16 -13.21 -33.87 -63.94
C ARG A 16 -12.12 -32.79 -63.87
N TYR A 17 -11.06 -33.02 -63.05
CA TYR A 17 -9.65 -32.95 -63.52
C TYR A 17 -8.70 -33.43 -62.43
N ARG A 18 -7.94 -34.46 -62.76
CA ARG A 18 -6.82 -35.00 -62.00
C ARG A 18 -5.72 -33.93 -61.89
N ASN A 19 -5.32 -33.55 -60.71
CA ASN A 19 -3.94 -33.29 -60.39
C ASN A 19 -3.71 -33.51 -58.89
N ARG A 20 -2.74 -34.36 -58.57
CA ARG A 20 -2.30 -34.68 -57.23
C ARG A 20 -1.54 -33.49 -56.66
N ALA A 21 -2.16 -32.74 -55.79
CA ALA A 21 -1.50 -31.85 -54.85
C ALA A 21 -1.59 -32.50 -53.46
N ILE A 22 -0.46 -32.98 -52.94
CA ILE A 22 -0.34 -33.45 -51.58
C ILE A 22 -0.34 -32.20 -50.71
N ILE A 23 -1.47 -31.92 -50.08
CA ILE A 23 -1.54 -30.90 -49.01
C ILE A 23 -1.01 -31.55 -47.75
N GLN A 24 0.25 -31.27 -47.40
CA GLN A 24 0.78 -31.53 -46.09
C GLN A 24 0.16 -30.54 -45.13
N PHE A 25 -0.79 -31.01 -44.32
CA PHE A 25 -1.26 -30.30 -43.13
C PHE A 25 -0.15 -30.37 -42.08
N PHE A 26 0.64 -29.30 -41.95
CA PHE A 26 1.46 -29.10 -40.76
C PHE A 26 0.52 -28.76 -39.60
N LEU A 27 0.21 -29.74 -38.77
CA LEU A 27 -0.37 -29.53 -37.46
C LEU A 27 0.72 -28.89 -36.58
N VAL A 28 0.74 -27.57 -36.52
CA VAL A 28 1.52 -26.84 -35.50
C VAL A 28 0.78 -27.07 -34.19
N LEU A 29 1.15 -28.12 -33.47
CA LEU A 29 0.84 -28.22 -32.04
C LEU A 29 1.64 -27.09 -31.36
N GLY A 30 0.97 -25.95 -31.17
CA GLY A 30 1.43 -24.96 -30.21
C GLY A 30 1.37 -25.59 -28.83
N VAL A 31 2.52 -26.03 -28.32
CA VAL A 31 2.69 -26.31 -26.92
C VAL A 31 2.52 -24.98 -26.21
N LEU A 32 1.30 -24.68 -25.78
CA LEU A 32 1.07 -23.70 -24.73
C LEU A 32 1.71 -24.28 -23.47
N SER A 33 3.02 -24.05 -23.32
CA SER A 33 3.63 -24.15 -22.00
C SER A 33 2.93 -23.08 -21.14
N SER A 34 1.91 -23.48 -20.41
CA SER A 34 1.48 -22.75 -19.24
C SER A 34 2.72 -22.69 -18.33
N PHE A 35 3.38 -21.53 -18.31
CA PHE A 35 4.28 -21.22 -17.21
C PHE A 35 3.37 -21.23 -15.96
N GLN A 36 3.35 -22.33 -15.26
CA GLN A 36 2.90 -22.34 -13.89
C GLN A 36 3.92 -21.50 -13.14
N VAL A 37 3.56 -20.25 -12.83
CA VAL A 37 4.31 -19.47 -11.87
C VAL A 37 4.16 -20.23 -10.56
N GLU A 38 5.24 -20.81 -10.08
CA GLU A 38 5.27 -21.51 -8.81
C GLU A 38 5.03 -20.45 -7.73
N ALA A 39 4.01 -20.64 -6.88
CA ALA A 39 3.69 -19.72 -5.81
C ALA A 39 4.91 -19.55 -4.90
N SER A 40 5.40 -18.31 -4.75
CA SER A 40 6.48 -18.02 -3.80
C SER A 40 5.94 -17.91 -2.40
N VAL A 41 6.73 -18.37 -1.44
CA VAL A 41 6.53 -18.04 -0.02
C VAL A 41 7.45 -16.87 0.32
N ARG A 42 6.85 -15.76 0.79
CA ARG A 42 7.57 -14.57 1.25
C ARG A 42 7.46 -14.46 2.75
N GLU A 43 8.58 -14.60 3.42
CA GLU A 43 8.64 -14.60 4.87
C GLU A 43 9.10 -13.25 5.43
N TYR A 44 8.41 -12.82 6.48
CA TYR A 44 8.67 -11.57 7.20
C TYR A 44 8.75 -11.84 8.69
N TRP A 45 9.76 -11.30 9.35
CA TRP A 45 9.91 -11.33 10.82
C TRP A 45 9.63 -9.93 11.34
N ILE A 46 8.54 -9.78 12.07
CA ILE A 46 8.03 -8.48 12.53
C ILE A 46 7.78 -8.56 14.02
N ALA A 47 8.33 -7.61 14.78
CA ALA A 47 7.99 -7.48 16.19
C ALA A 47 7.24 -6.17 16.44
N ALA A 48 6.26 -6.19 17.36
CA ALA A 48 5.71 -4.97 17.94
C ALA A 48 6.57 -4.55 19.13
N GLU A 49 7.00 -3.28 19.15
CA GLU A 49 7.89 -2.74 20.16
C GLU A 49 7.44 -1.39 20.69
N LYS A 50 7.82 -1.07 21.93
CA LYS A 50 7.62 0.25 22.51
C LYS A 50 8.65 1.22 21.99
N VAL A 51 8.21 2.37 21.53
CA VAL A 51 9.07 3.44 21.04
C VAL A 51 8.69 4.78 21.67
N SER A 52 9.64 5.71 21.73
CA SER A 52 9.35 7.12 21.96
C SER A 52 9.26 7.81 20.61
N TRP A 53 8.06 8.23 20.22
CA TRP A 53 7.83 8.87 18.93
C TRP A 53 7.80 10.37 19.08
N ASP A 54 8.50 11.09 18.21
CA ASP A 54 8.54 12.54 18.14
C ASP A 54 7.88 13.02 16.84
N TYR A 55 6.75 13.67 16.92
CA TYR A 55 5.99 14.14 15.76
C TYR A 55 6.71 15.24 14.95
N ALA A 56 7.57 16.03 15.59
CA ALA A 56 8.34 17.10 14.93
C ALA A 56 9.78 17.16 15.49
N PRO A 57 10.68 16.26 15.05
CA PRO A 57 12.04 16.14 15.60
C PRO A 57 12.87 17.42 15.56
N SER A 58 12.60 18.32 14.59
CA SER A 58 13.26 19.63 14.53
C SER A 58 12.73 20.63 15.55
N ALA A 59 11.61 20.33 16.22
CA ALA A 59 10.83 21.25 17.05
C ALA A 59 10.45 22.55 16.33
N ARG A 60 10.28 22.50 15.01
CA ARG A 60 10.00 23.67 14.14
C ARG A 60 8.99 23.32 13.07
N ASN A 61 8.26 24.33 12.62
CA ASN A 61 7.50 24.28 11.39
C ASN A 61 8.49 24.40 10.22
N GLN A 62 8.71 23.30 9.50
CA GLN A 62 9.62 23.26 8.35
C GLN A 62 8.96 23.80 7.07
N ILE A 63 7.64 23.98 7.08
CA ILE A 63 6.90 24.56 5.95
C ILE A 63 6.94 26.08 6.03
N HIS A 64 6.60 26.62 7.21
CA HIS A 64 6.56 28.06 7.53
C HIS A 64 7.39 28.35 8.78
N PRO A 65 8.72 28.47 8.66
CA PRO A 65 9.64 28.55 9.81
C PRO A 65 9.35 29.73 10.77
N ASP A 66 8.71 30.77 10.28
CA ASP A 66 8.39 32.00 11.04
C ASP A 66 7.08 31.89 11.86
N GLU A 67 6.26 30.83 11.63
CA GLU A 67 4.94 30.68 12.24
C GLU A 67 4.91 29.82 13.51
N GLY A 68 5.97 29.02 13.75
CA GLY A 68 6.00 28.07 14.86
C GLY A 68 5.06 26.86 14.66
N LEU A 69 4.74 26.16 15.75
CA LEU A 69 3.90 24.95 15.74
C LEU A 69 2.52 25.17 16.38
N GLY A 70 2.24 26.37 16.89
CA GLY A 70 1.00 26.65 17.62
C GLY A 70 0.81 25.72 18.81
N VAL A 71 -0.44 25.44 19.16
CA VAL A 71 -0.82 24.53 20.27
C VAL A 71 -0.34 23.09 20.06
N TRP A 72 -0.16 22.67 18.83
CA TRP A 72 0.33 21.32 18.48
C TRP A 72 1.80 21.09 18.84
N GLY A 73 2.55 22.17 19.17
CA GLY A 73 3.93 22.14 19.65
C GLY A 73 4.09 21.98 21.15
N ASP A 74 3.03 22.04 21.95
CA ASP A 74 3.05 21.95 23.42
C ASP A 74 3.61 20.61 23.90
N SER A 75 3.29 19.52 23.22
CA SER A 75 3.86 18.19 23.41
C SER A 75 4.10 17.52 22.07
N LEU A 76 5.32 17.05 21.83
CA LEU A 76 5.73 16.45 20.57
C LEU A 76 6.10 14.97 20.70
N LYS A 77 6.39 14.51 21.93
CA LYS A 77 6.92 13.16 22.19
C LYS A 77 5.95 12.34 23.01
N TYR A 78 5.58 11.20 22.44
CA TYR A 78 4.64 10.26 23.06
C TYR A 78 5.20 8.84 23.07
N LYS A 79 4.74 8.03 24.02
CA LYS A 79 5.02 6.60 24.04
C LYS A 79 4.10 5.92 23.02
N LYS A 80 4.70 5.25 22.06
CA LYS A 80 4.01 4.53 21.00
C LYS A 80 4.39 3.06 20.98
N TYR A 81 3.65 2.29 20.22
CA TYR A 81 4.06 0.98 19.76
C TYR A 81 4.27 1.04 18.24
N ARG A 82 5.20 0.24 17.75
CA ARG A 82 5.50 0.21 16.33
C ARG A 82 5.85 -1.20 15.90
N TYR A 83 5.44 -1.57 14.70
CA TYR A 83 5.96 -2.77 14.05
C TYR A 83 7.35 -2.51 13.52
N ILE A 84 8.31 -3.36 13.87
CA ILE A 84 9.70 -3.31 13.42
C ILE A 84 10.01 -4.59 12.65
N GLY A 85 10.54 -4.44 11.44
CA GLY A 85 11.00 -5.56 10.62
C GLY A 85 12.39 -6.04 11.03
N TYR A 86 12.62 -7.33 10.93
CA TYR A 86 13.88 -7.96 11.26
C TYR A 86 14.40 -8.85 10.14
N THR A 87 15.72 -9.09 10.11
CA THR A 87 16.36 -9.90 9.07
C THR A 87 16.02 -11.39 9.17
N ASP A 88 15.71 -11.88 10.38
CA ASP A 88 15.47 -13.31 10.64
C ASP A 88 14.72 -13.56 11.98
N ASN A 89 14.49 -14.82 12.28
CA ASN A 89 13.76 -15.29 13.44
C ASN A 89 14.45 -15.07 14.80
N THR A 90 15.67 -14.53 14.82
CA THR A 90 16.32 -14.14 16.08
C THR A 90 15.83 -12.79 16.58
N TYR A 91 15.22 -11.98 15.70
CA TYR A 91 14.78 -10.61 15.98
C TYR A 91 15.91 -9.77 16.61
N ALA A 92 17.15 -9.95 16.13
CA ALA A 92 18.33 -9.28 16.64
C ALA A 92 18.74 -8.06 15.80
N ILE A 93 18.57 -8.15 14.48
CA ILE A 93 19.00 -7.10 13.54
C ILE A 93 17.79 -6.54 12.85
N PRO A 94 17.38 -5.29 13.16
CA PRO A 94 16.28 -4.64 12.46
C PRO A 94 16.63 -4.39 10.99
N LEU A 95 15.62 -4.43 10.14
CA LEU A 95 15.76 -4.02 8.74
C LEU A 95 16.01 -2.51 8.66
N PRO A 96 16.79 -2.03 7.68
CA PRO A 96 16.90 -0.61 7.42
C PRO A 96 15.55 -0.03 7.02
N GLU A 97 15.30 1.20 7.43
CA GLU A 97 14.07 1.94 7.13
C GLU A 97 14.40 3.20 6.35
N GLU A 98 13.53 3.55 5.42
CA GLU A 98 13.60 4.82 4.71
C GLU A 98 12.97 5.95 5.55
N ASP A 99 13.57 7.13 5.53
CA ASP A 99 13.12 8.27 6.35
C ASP A 99 11.63 8.62 6.13
N TRP A 100 11.17 8.47 4.88
CA TRP A 100 9.77 8.77 4.53
C TRP A 100 8.76 7.78 5.12
N MET A 101 9.19 6.62 5.59
CA MET A 101 8.28 5.66 6.23
C MET A 101 7.73 6.18 7.58
N GLY A 102 8.48 7.04 8.27
CA GLY A 102 8.02 7.61 9.53
C GLY A 102 7.62 6.55 10.55
N ILE A 103 6.37 6.61 11.05
CA ILE A 103 5.84 5.66 12.05
C ILE A 103 5.43 4.32 11.45
N LEU A 104 5.29 4.23 10.14
CA LEU A 104 4.83 3.00 9.49
C LEU A 104 5.73 1.81 9.84
N GLY A 105 5.10 0.67 10.02
CA GLY A 105 5.79 -0.63 10.09
C GLY A 105 6.44 -1.01 8.75
N PRO A 106 7.18 -2.13 8.71
CA PRO A 106 7.86 -2.58 7.50
C PRO A 106 6.89 -2.82 6.35
N GLN A 107 7.34 -2.53 5.13
CA GLN A 107 6.59 -2.86 3.94
C GLN A 107 6.54 -4.37 3.74
N ILE A 108 5.35 -4.93 3.68
CA ILE A 108 5.12 -6.32 3.26
C ILE A 108 4.80 -6.28 1.76
N ARG A 109 5.47 -7.09 0.96
CA ARG A 109 5.28 -7.14 -0.49
C ARG A 109 4.96 -8.53 -0.98
N GLY A 110 4.02 -8.62 -1.92
CA GLY A 110 3.67 -9.85 -2.61
C GLY A 110 3.44 -9.63 -4.09
N VAL A 111 3.43 -10.71 -4.83
CA VAL A 111 2.96 -10.77 -6.23
C VAL A 111 1.72 -11.65 -6.25
N VAL A 112 0.75 -11.35 -7.10
CA VAL A 112 -0.42 -12.22 -7.30
C VAL A 112 0.05 -13.66 -7.58
N GLY A 113 -0.41 -14.60 -6.78
CA GLY A 113 0.00 -16.00 -6.73
C GLY A 113 0.91 -16.37 -5.55
N ASP A 114 1.45 -15.41 -4.81
CA ASP A 114 2.33 -15.68 -3.66
C ASP A 114 1.54 -16.08 -2.39
N ASN A 115 2.29 -16.62 -1.42
CA ASN A 115 1.89 -16.71 -0.02
C ASN A 115 2.80 -15.83 0.83
N ILE A 116 2.21 -14.96 1.64
CA ILE A 116 2.91 -14.12 2.61
C ILE A 116 2.84 -14.83 3.96
N VAL A 117 3.99 -15.02 4.59
CA VAL A 117 4.12 -15.59 5.93
C VAL A 117 4.73 -14.53 6.85
N VAL A 118 4.00 -14.14 7.89
CA VAL A 118 4.47 -13.18 8.86
C VAL A 118 4.69 -13.87 10.21
N HIS A 119 5.95 -13.93 10.63
CA HIS A 119 6.33 -14.35 11.96
C HIS A 119 6.26 -13.12 12.88
N PHE A 120 5.20 -13.04 13.66
CA PHE A 120 4.94 -11.92 14.56
C PHE A 120 5.40 -12.22 15.96
N LEU A 121 6.11 -11.28 16.60
CA LEU A 121 6.54 -11.32 18.00
C LEU A 121 6.03 -10.09 18.74
N ASN A 122 5.30 -10.29 19.83
CA ASN A 122 4.84 -9.18 20.66
C ASN A 122 5.85 -8.88 21.78
N ARG A 123 6.65 -7.82 21.61
CA ARG A 123 7.61 -7.31 22.63
C ARG A 123 7.03 -6.14 23.44
N THR A 124 5.72 -6.00 23.48
CA THR A 124 5.04 -4.94 24.24
C THR A 124 4.49 -5.45 25.57
N ASP A 125 3.64 -4.68 26.23
CA ASP A 125 3.03 -4.99 27.53
C ASP A 125 1.52 -5.21 27.47
N ARG A 126 0.96 -5.32 26.25
CA ARG A 126 -0.46 -5.62 26.02
C ARG A 126 -0.63 -6.64 24.90
N PRO A 127 -1.77 -7.35 24.85
CA PRO A 127 -2.09 -8.19 23.73
C PRO A 127 -2.19 -7.39 22.44
N LEU A 128 -1.68 -7.92 21.33
CA LEU A 128 -1.69 -7.29 20.00
C LEU A 128 -1.95 -8.32 18.92
N SER A 129 -2.24 -7.85 17.72
CA SER A 129 -2.42 -8.71 16.54
C SER A 129 -1.82 -8.07 15.29
N MET A 130 -1.91 -8.77 14.17
CA MET A 130 -1.73 -8.21 12.83
C MET A 130 -2.93 -8.63 11.97
N HIS A 131 -3.79 -7.65 11.66
CA HIS A 131 -4.94 -7.81 10.78
C HIS A 131 -4.61 -7.22 9.41
N PRO A 132 -4.59 -8.02 8.32
CA PRO A 132 -4.31 -7.52 6.98
C PRO A 132 -5.61 -7.14 6.27
N HIS A 133 -5.56 -6.10 5.45
CA HIS A 133 -6.58 -5.83 4.46
C HIS A 133 -6.23 -6.49 3.12
N GLY A 134 -7.23 -6.79 2.31
CA GLY A 134 -7.13 -7.11 0.89
C GLY A 134 -6.46 -8.41 0.49
N VAL A 135 -5.98 -9.22 1.41
CA VAL A 135 -5.38 -10.53 1.16
C VAL A 135 -6.27 -11.66 1.67
N LEU A 136 -6.10 -12.87 1.14
CA LEU A 136 -6.85 -14.05 1.55
C LEU A 136 -6.25 -14.67 2.81
N TYR A 137 -7.06 -14.94 3.82
CA TYR A 137 -6.62 -15.59 5.06
C TYR A 137 -7.66 -16.56 5.61
N SER A 138 -7.21 -17.51 6.43
CA SER A 138 -8.08 -18.34 7.24
C SER A 138 -8.62 -17.55 8.45
N LYS A 139 -9.70 -18.01 9.07
CA LYS A 139 -10.23 -17.34 10.27
C LYS A 139 -9.20 -17.25 11.40
N ASP A 140 -8.27 -18.21 11.50
CA ASP A 140 -7.18 -18.18 12.48
C ASP A 140 -6.12 -17.11 12.17
N ASP A 141 -5.94 -16.75 10.90
CA ASP A 141 -4.94 -15.78 10.43
C ASP A 141 -5.52 -14.39 10.18
N GLU A 142 -6.79 -14.15 10.53
CA GLU A 142 -7.46 -12.86 10.40
C GLU A 142 -6.85 -11.78 11.29
N GLY A 143 -6.33 -12.14 12.46
CA GLY A 143 -5.78 -11.17 13.40
C GLY A 143 -6.83 -10.25 14.06
N ALA A 144 -8.10 -10.62 14.01
CA ALA A 144 -9.24 -9.88 14.57
C ALA A 144 -10.20 -10.82 15.32
N ASP A 145 -11.24 -10.26 15.97
CA ASP A 145 -12.34 -11.00 16.61
C ASP A 145 -12.00 -11.73 17.94
N GLY A 146 -10.78 -11.63 18.47
CA GLY A 146 -10.44 -12.02 19.86
C GLY A 146 -10.59 -13.50 20.26
N HIS A 147 -11.14 -14.36 19.39
CA HIS A 147 -11.46 -15.75 19.70
C HIS A 147 -10.38 -16.77 19.30
N ASN A 148 -9.38 -16.37 18.54
CA ASN A 148 -8.29 -17.21 18.11
C ASN A 148 -6.93 -16.63 18.56
N LYS A 149 -5.87 -17.46 18.50
CA LYS A 149 -4.53 -17.05 18.97
C LYS A 149 -3.93 -15.90 18.17
N GLY A 150 -4.21 -15.83 16.86
CA GLY A 150 -3.74 -14.75 16.00
C GLY A 150 -4.39 -13.40 16.32
N ALA A 151 -5.60 -13.40 16.87
CA ALA A 151 -6.32 -12.19 17.26
C ALA A 151 -5.90 -11.61 18.63
N ASN A 152 -5.05 -12.30 19.39
CA ASN A 152 -4.73 -11.91 20.77
C ASN A 152 -3.36 -12.46 21.20
N VAL A 153 -2.31 -12.04 20.51
CA VAL A 153 -0.93 -12.47 20.82
C VAL A 153 -0.46 -11.75 22.10
N LEU A 154 -0.25 -12.51 23.16
CA LEU A 154 0.10 -11.96 24.48
C LEU A 154 1.54 -11.40 24.52
N PRO A 155 1.87 -10.52 25.49
CA PRO A 155 3.23 -10.04 25.71
C PRO A 155 4.25 -11.17 25.80
N GLY A 156 5.30 -11.11 24.99
CA GLY A 156 6.36 -12.13 24.90
C GLY A 156 6.02 -13.34 24.04
N GLU A 157 4.78 -13.48 23.56
CA GLU A 157 4.37 -14.55 22.66
C GLU A 157 4.59 -14.20 21.19
N SER A 158 4.54 -15.22 20.35
CA SER A 158 4.62 -15.09 18.88
C SER A 158 3.48 -15.83 18.22
N TYR A 159 3.12 -15.36 17.02
CA TYR A 159 2.17 -16.02 16.13
C TYR A 159 2.67 -15.99 14.68
N LYS A 160 2.34 -17.00 13.91
CA LYS A 160 2.65 -17.09 12.49
C LYS A 160 1.37 -16.92 11.66
N TYR A 161 1.23 -15.79 11.02
CA TYR A 161 0.16 -15.54 10.05
C TYR A 161 0.56 -16.05 8.68
N THR A 162 -0.43 -16.57 7.92
CA THR A 162 -0.26 -16.99 6.53
C THR A 162 -1.37 -16.37 5.70
N TRP A 163 -0.99 -15.53 4.73
CA TRP A 163 -1.91 -14.79 3.87
C TRP A 163 -1.67 -15.14 2.41
N GLY A 164 -2.72 -15.56 1.71
CA GLY A 164 -2.68 -15.83 0.28
C GLY A 164 -2.86 -14.53 -0.53
N VAL A 165 -2.14 -14.43 -1.62
CA VAL A 165 -2.26 -13.31 -2.57
C VAL A 165 -2.91 -13.85 -3.85
N ASP A 166 -4.23 -13.91 -3.88
CA ASP A 166 -4.98 -14.34 -5.05
C ASP A 166 -5.21 -13.20 -6.06
N GLU A 167 -5.94 -13.46 -7.13
CA GLU A 167 -6.25 -12.45 -8.15
C GLU A 167 -7.04 -11.27 -7.58
N ASP A 168 -7.92 -11.52 -6.61
CA ASP A 168 -8.75 -10.48 -5.96
C ASP A 168 -7.94 -9.63 -4.97
N SER A 169 -6.78 -10.12 -4.52
CA SER A 169 -5.84 -9.37 -3.68
C SER A 169 -4.99 -8.38 -4.48
N GLY A 170 -4.90 -8.59 -5.79
CA GLY A 170 -4.05 -7.83 -6.70
C GLY A 170 -4.75 -6.66 -7.38
N PRO A 171 -3.98 -5.93 -8.23
CA PRO A 171 -4.53 -4.82 -9.02
C PRO A 171 -5.64 -5.24 -9.97
N GLY A 172 -6.79 -4.55 -9.93
CA GLY A 172 -7.87 -4.69 -10.89
C GLY A 172 -7.54 -4.09 -12.27
N PRO A 173 -8.45 -4.18 -13.24
CA PRO A 173 -8.16 -3.77 -14.64
C PRO A 173 -7.76 -2.31 -14.83
N ASN A 174 -8.25 -1.41 -13.96
CA ASN A 174 -7.99 0.03 -14.05
C ASN A 174 -6.93 0.50 -13.04
N ASP A 175 -6.45 -0.40 -12.18
CA ASP A 175 -5.40 -0.07 -11.23
C ASP A 175 -4.01 -0.10 -11.90
N PRO A 176 -3.04 0.61 -11.34
CA PRO A 176 -1.65 0.48 -11.76
C PRO A 176 -1.11 -0.94 -11.50
N SER A 177 0.13 -1.22 -11.86
CA SER A 177 0.73 -2.56 -11.75
C SER A 177 0.95 -3.04 -10.31
N SER A 178 0.89 -2.15 -9.32
CA SER A 178 0.87 -2.48 -7.89
C SER A 178 -0.15 -1.62 -7.15
N ILE A 179 -0.75 -2.18 -6.10
CA ILE A 179 -1.68 -1.49 -5.21
C ILE A 179 -1.27 -1.69 -3.76
N VAL A 180 -1.81 -0.87 -2.89
CA VAL A 180 -1.55 -0.92 -1.45
C VAL A 180 -2.77 -1.39 -0.69
N TRP A 181 -2.51 -2.22 0.31
CA TRP A 181 -3.38 -2.55 1.42
C TRP A 181 -2.69 -2.14 2.72
N LEU A 182 -3.42 -2.09 3.81
CA LEU A 182 -2.87 -1.84 5.14
C LEU A 182 -2.87 -3.13 5.97
N TYR A 183 -2.02 -3.18 6.98
CA TYR A 183 -2.14 -4.08 8.11
C TYR A 183 -2.03 -3.29 9.41
N HIS A 184 -2.76 -3.68 10.44
CA HIS A 184 -2.76 -3.01 11.73
C HIS A 184 -3.14 -3.97 12.86
N SER A 185 -2.94 -3.58 14.11
CA SER A 185 -3.49 -4.33 15.24
C SER A 185 -4.99 -4.10 15.37
N HIS A 186 -5.75 -5.15 15.74
CA HIS A 186 -7.21 -5.13 15.79
C HIS A 186 -7.77 -5.73 17.10
N VAL A 187 -7.02 -5.66 18.20
CA VAL A 187 -7.48 -6.13 19.52
C VAL A 187 -8.40 -5.09 20.17
N LEU A 188 -8.00 -3.81 20.15
CA LEU A 188 -8.73 -2.68 20.70
C LEU A 188 -9.09 -1.64 19.62
N GLY A 189 -8.92 -1.97 18.34
CA GLY A 189 -9.30 -1.14 17.20
C GLY A 189 -8.56 0.19 17.13
N GLU A 190 -9.29 1.32 17.21
CA GLU A 190 -8.75 2.66 17.02
C GLU A 190 -7.61 3.01 18.00
N GLU A 191 -7.67 2.54 19.25
CA GLU A 191 -6.61 2.82 20.25
C GLU A 191 -5.24 2.34 19.76
N GLU A 192 -5.18 1.19 19.11
CA GLU A 192 -3.92 0.60 18.66
C GLU A 192 -3.38 1.25 17.39
N MET A 193 -4.25 1.73 16.52
CA MET A 193 -3.86 2.57 15.38
C MET A 193 -3.28 3.90 15.88
N ASN A 194 -3.92 4.53 16.86
CA ASN A 194 -3.39 5.71 17.54
C ASN A 194 -2.02 5.46 18.21
N LEU A 195 -1.77 4.22 18.68
CA LEU A 195 -0.45 3.84 19.18
C LEU A 195 0.62 3.69 18.09
N GLY A 196 0.25 3.67 16.80
CA GLY A 196 1.18 3.58 15.68
C GLY A 196 1.37 2.16 15.12
N LEU A 197 0.49 1.22 15.48
CA LEU A 197 0.54 -0.18 15.00
C LEU A 197 -0.13 -0.32 13.65
N VAL A 198 0.51 0.22 12.62
CA VAL A 198 0.06 0.23 11.22
C VAL A 198 1.23 0.08 10.27
N GLY A 199 1.02 -0.60 9.15
CA GLY A 199 1.97 -0.71 8.05
C GLY A 199 1.26 -1.04 6.74
N ALA A 200 2.03 -1.22 5.67
CA ALA A 200 1.49 -1.42 4.33
C ALA A 200 1.85 -2.78 3.74
N ILE A 201 0.89 -3.34 3.00
CA ILE A 201 1.06 -4.50 2.11
C ILE A 201 0.96 -3.99 0.68
N ILE A 202 1.98 -4.20 -0.14
CA ILE A 202 1.98 -3.83 -1.55
C ILE A 202 1.90 -5.10 -2.39
N ILE A 203 0.87 -5.18 -3.23
CA ILE A 203 0.66 -6.32 -4.12
C ILE A 203 0.92 -5.89 -5.56
N THR A 204 1.89 -6.56 -6.17
CA THR A 204 2.24 -6.37 -7.59
C THR A 204 1.49 -7.38 -8.44
N ARG A 205 0.99 -6.94 -9.59
CA ARG A 205 0.37 -7.79 -10.62
C ARG A 205 1.38 -8.84 -11.08
N ASN A 206 0.93 -10.08 -11.19
CA ASN A 206 1.77 -11.17 -11.73
C ASN A 206 2.34 -10.80 -13.10
N GLY A 207 3.65 -11.03 -13.27
CA GLY A 207 4.41 -10.71 -14.47
C GLY A 207 4.80 -9.23 -14.59
N MET A 208 4.49 -8.38 -13.59
CA MET A 208 4.93 -6.98 -13.53
C MET A 208 6.05 -6.76 -12.49
N GLU A 209 6.42 -7.75 -11.71
CA GLU A 209 7.56 -7.70 -10.78
C GLU A 209 8.91 -7.65 -11.51
N VAL A 210 9.91 -7.04 -10.88
CA VAL A 210 11.29 -6.97 -11.41
C VAL A 210 11.85 -8.38 -11.61
N SER A 211 11.64 -9.25 -10.61
CA SER A 211 12.00 -10.67 -10.67
C SER A 211 11.21 -11.46 -9.62
N HIS A 212 11.25 -12.78 -9.72
CA HIS A 212 10.62 -13.67 -8.74
C HIS A 212 11.03 -13.38 -7.27
N SER A 213 12.29 -13.02 -7.04
CA SER A 213 12.81 -12.66 -5.71
C SER A 213 12.62 -11.19 -5.35
N ASN A 214 12.26 -10.33 -6.32
CA ASN A 214 12.01 -8.92 -6.10
C ASN A 214 10.62 -8.53 -6.59
N PRO A 215 9.63 -8.42 -5.68
CA PRO A 215 8.24 -8.11 -5.99
C PRO A 215 7.99 -6.65 -6.39
N PHE A 216 9.03 -5.81 -6.42
CA PHE A 216 8.92 -4.42 -6.86
C PHE A 216 8.43 -4.35 -8.32
N PRO A 217 7.48 -3.47 -8.68
CA PRO A 217 6.97 -3.36 -10.04
C PRO A 217 8.01 -2.73 -10.98
N ARG A 218 8.23 -3.35 -12.15
CA ARG A 218 9.27 -2.93 -13.12
C ARG A 218 8.91 -1.67 -13.93
N ASP A 219 7.68 -1.20 -13.83
CA ASP A 219 7.19 -0.04 -14.57
C ASP A 219 7.25 1.26 -13.77
N VAL A 220 7.78 1.24 -12.55
CA VAL A 220 8.06 2.41 -11.73
C VAL A 220 9.50 2.42 -11.24
N ASP A 221 10.00 3.60 -10.91
CA ASP A 221 11.35 3.80 -10.37
C ASP A 221 11.30 4.00 -8.85
N HIS A 222 10.18 4.55 -8.33
CA HIS A 222 9.95 4.77 -6.91
C HIS A 222 8.51 4.45 -6.51
N GLU A 223 8.34 3.87 -5.33
CA GLU A 223 7.06 3.75 -4.64
C GLU A 223 7.15 4.39 -3.26
N PHE A 224 6.23 5.28 -2.95
CA PHE A 224 6.09 5.90 -1.63
C PHE A 224 4.74 5.56 -1.02
N ILE A 225 4.71 5.41 0.30
CA ILE A 225 3.47 5.22 1.06
C ILE A 225 3.26 6.47 1.90
N SER A 226 2.06 7.05 1.83
CA SER A 226 1.67 8.22 2.61
C SER A 226 0.38 7.91 3.36
N LEU A 227 0.50 7.68 4.66
CA LEU A 227 -0.62 7.54 5.59
C LEU A 227 -1.01 8.90 6.14
N PHE A 228 -2.23 9.32 5.87
CA PHE A 228 -2.84 10.52 6.45
C PHE A 228 -3.68 10.08 7.65
N MET A 229 -3.37 10.61 8.84
CA MET A 229 -4.04 10.23 10.07
C MET A 229 -3.92 11.33 11.13
N ILE A 230 -5.00 11.58 11.85
CA ILE A 230 -5.04 12.43 13.04
C ILE A 230 -4.85 11.52 14.26
N PHE A 231 -3.64 11.54 14.82
CA PHE A 231 -3.37 10.81 16.06
C PHE A 231 -3.94 11.59 17.25
N ASN A 232 -4.75 10.93 18.05
CA ASN A 232 -5.37 11.50 19.25
C ASN A 232 -4.56 11.09 20.49
N GLU A 233 -3.69 11.98 20.96
CA GLU A 233 -2.75 11.71 22.06
C GLU A 233 -3.30 12.10 23.44
N GLU A 234 -4.25 13.02 23.51
CA GLU A 234 -4.71 13.64 24.75
C GLU A 234 -6.25 13.69 24.83
N ASN A 235 -6.90 12.58 24.50
CA ASN A 235 -8.36 12.41 24.63
C ASN A 235 -9.21 13.50 23.96
N GLY A 236 -8.76 13.97 22.79
CA GLY A 236 -9.49 14.95 21.98
C GLY A 236 -9.17 16.41 22.28
N GLU A 237 -8.22 16.69 23.19
CA GLU A 237 -7.71 18.04 23.34
C GLU A 237 -6.95 18.46 22.07
N GLU A 238 -7.16 19.68 21.59
CA GLU A 238 -6.60 20.19 20.32
C GLU A 238 -5.07 20.07 20.27
N SER A 239 -4.39 20.35 21.38
CA SER A 239 -2.93 20.21 21.51
C SER A 239 -2.45 18.78 21.31
N GLY A 240 -3.28 17.79 21.61
CA GLY A 240 -3.03 16.36 21.47
C GLY A 240 -3.39 15.78 20.11
N LEU A 241 -4.14 16.50 19.27
CA LEU A 241 -4.47 16.05 17.91
C LEU A 241 -3.30 16.29 16.97
N LYS A 242 -2.61 15.23 16.56
CA LYS A 242 -1.46 15.32 15.65
C LYS A 242 -1.87 14.98 14.23
N HIS A 243 -2.11 16.02 13.43
CA HIS A 243 -2.51 15.93 12.02
C HIS A 243 -1.29 15.57 11.17
N ALA A 244 -1.06 14.28 10.94
CA ALA A 244 0.22 13.76 10.49
C ALA A 244 0.18 13.07 9.12
N ILE A 245 1.30 13.16 8.41
CA ILE A 245 1.65 12.27 7.30
C ILE A 245 2.73 11.32 7.81
N ASN A 246 2.48 10.02 7.79
CA ASN A 246 3.38 8.99 8.32
C ASN A 246 3.87 9.31 9.75
N GLY A 247 2.98 9.87 10.60
CA GLY A 247 3.29 10.21 11.99
C GLY A 247 4.22 11.43 12.17
N ARG A 248 4.37 12.28 11.17
CA ARG A 248 5.11 13.54 11.24
C ARG A 248 4.22 14.72 10.88
N ILE A 249 4.46 15.85 11.52
CA ILE A 249 3.71 17.10 11.32
C ILE A 249 4.63 18.24 10.87
N PHE A 250 4.05 19.29 10.26
CA PHE A 250 4.73 20.53 9.90
C PHE A 250 6.01 20.34 9.07
N GLY A 251 6.00 19.43 8.09
CA GLY A 251 7.13 19.21 7.20
C GLY A 251 8.32 18.47 7.83
N ASN A 252 8.14 17.82 8.98
CA ASN A 252 9.20 17.05 9.63
C ASN A 252 9.35 15.62 9.08
N LEU A 253 8.61 15.26 8.04
CA LEU A 253 8.81 14.05 7.27
C LEU A 253 9.79 14.34 6.13
N ASN A 254 10.85 13.53 6.01
CA ASN A 254 11.87 13.64 4.99
C ASN A 254 11.89 12.39 4.10
N GLY A 255 12.74 12.39 3.06
CA GLY A 255 13.06 11.19 2.27
C GLY A 255 12.21 11.01 1.01
N TYR A 256 11.21 11.85 0.75
CA TYR A 256 10.53 11.86 -0.54
C TYR A 256 11.41 12.58 -1.59
N GLU A 257 12.27 11.82 -2.26
CA GLU A 257 13.21 12.37 -3.25
C GLU A 257 13.16 11.56 -4.56
N VAL A 258 13.06 12.24 -5.68
CA VAL A 258 12.99 11.67 -7.03
C VAL A 258 13.70 12.59 -8.04
N LYS A 259 13.87 12.13 -9.28
CA LYS A 259 14.40 12.94 -10.39
C LYS A 259 13.31 13.29 -11.40
N ILE A 260 13.59 14.33 -12.18
CA ILE A 260 12.74 14.65 -13.35
C ILE A 260 12.66 13.43 -14.25
N GLY A 261 11.42 13.06 -14.60
CA GLY A 261 11.16 11.96 -15.52
C GLY A 261 11.05 10.58 -14.87
N ASP A 262 11.38 10.44 -13.59
CA ASP A 262 11.15 9.20 -12.85
C ASP A 262 9.66 8.81 -12.88
N ARG A 263 9.40 7.52 -12.93
CA ARG A 263 8.05 6.96 -12.80
C ARG A 263 7.80 6.70 -11.32
N VAL A 264 6.94 7.50 -10.72
CA VAL A 264 6.69 7.49 -9.27
C VAL A 264 5.28 6.99 -9.01
N ARG A 265 5.14 6.00 -8.14
CA ARG A 265 3.85 5.57 -7.61
C ARG A 265 3.69 6.02 -6.16
N TRP A 266 2.59 6.72 -5.91
CA TRP A 266 2.18 7.09 -4.57
C TRP A 266 1.05 6.16 -4.13
N HIS A 267 1.29 5.48 -3.03
CA HIS A 267 0.31 4.73 -2.30
C HIS A 267 -0.20 5.59 -1.15
N VAL A 268 -1.43 6.02 -1.23
CA VAL A 268 -2.03 6.92 -0.24
C VAL A 268 -3.10 6.16 0.53
N ALA A 269 -3.07 6.29 1.84
CA ALA A 269 -4.04 5.68 2.74
C ALA A 269 -4.47 6.67 3.82
N ALA A 270 -5.66 6.47 4.37
CA ALA A 270 -6.11 7.11 5.59
C ALA A 270 -6.60 6.08 6.60
N LEU A 271 -6.39 6.37 7.88
CA LEU A 271 -6.95 5.65 9.01
C LEU A 271 -7.44 6.65 10.05
N GLY A 272 -8.21 6.19 11.01
CA GLY A 272 -8.72 6.99 12.10
C GLY A 272 -10.24 6.96 12.20
N ASN A 273 -10.83 8.08 12.57
CA ASN A 273 -12.27 8.22 12.86
C ASN A 273 -12.97 9.14 11.83
N GLU A 274 -14.16 9.64 12.17
CA GLU A 274 -14.95 10.51 11.30
C GLU A 274 -14.31 11.85 10.95
N GLN A 275 -13.25 12.26 11.63
CA GLN A 275 -12.48 13.48 11.32
C GLN A 275 -11.40 13.24 10.25
N ASP A 276 -11.03 11.98 9.99
CA ASP A 276 -9.98 11.60 9.06
C ASP A 276 -10.45 11.57 7.58
N ASN A 277 -11.16 12.59 7.16
CA ASN A 277 -11.49 12.83 5.76
C ASN A 277 -10.40 13.72 5.16
N HIS A 278 -9.60 13.19 4.25
CA HIS A 278 -8.45 13.91 3.72
C HIS A 278 -8.56 14.11 2.21
N THR A 279 -7.98 15.22 1.73
CA THR A 279 -7.78 15.48 0.31
C THR A 279 -6.30 15.76 0.08
N VAL A 280 -5.62 14.85 -0.58
CA VAL A 280 -4.17 14.85 -0.74
C VAL A 280 -3.77 15.61 -1.99
N HIS A 281 -2.96 16.66 -1.84
CA HIS A 281 -2.56 17.56 -2.91
C HIS A 281 -1.03 17.57 -3.10
N TRP A 282 -0.59 17.40 -4.35
CA TRP A 282 0.80 17.54 -4.77
C TRP A 282 1.00 18.85 -5.51
N HIS A 283 1.74 19.80 -4.92
CA HIS A 283 2.06 21.05 -5.59
C HIS A 283 2.91 20.83 -6.85
N GLY A 284 2.59 21.57 -7.90
CA GLY A 284 3.36 21.64 -9.13
C GLY A 284 3.31 20.41 -10.04
N GLN A 285 2.57 19.36 -9.64
CA GLN A 285 2.47 18.11 -10.38
C GLN A 285 1.01 17.62 -10.45
N THR A 286 0.79 16.63 -11.31
CA THR A 286 -0.49 15.93 -11.39
C THR A 286 -0.25 14.43 -11.33
N VAL A 287 -1.23 13.71 -10.80
CA VAL A 287 -1.25 12.25 -10.71
C VAL A 287 -2.25 11.66 -11.67
N LEU A 288 -2.07 10.40 -12.00
CA LEU A 288 -3.01 9.59 -12.76
C LEU A 288 -3.69 8.60 -11.80
N ASN A 289 -4.96 8.84 -11.49
CA ASN A 289 -5.79 8.00 -10.64
C ASN A 289 -6.77 7.22 -11.52
N GLN A 290 -6.59 5.90 -11.63
CA GLN A 290 -7.44 5.02 -12.46
C GLN A 290 -7.69 5.57 -13.87
N GLY A 291 -6.65 6.11 -14.51
CA GLY A 291 -6.73 6.72 -15.84
C GLY A 291 -7.25 8.16 -15.86
N HIS A 292 -7.68 8.71 -14.74
CA HIS A 292 -8.14 10.09 -14.60
C HIS A 292 -7.02 10.99 -14.06
N ARG A 293 -6.81 12.16 -14.71
CA ARG A 293 -5.76 13.10 -14.31
C ARG A 293 -6.32 14.13 -13.32
N THR A 294 -5.64 14.22 -12.18
CA THR A 294 -5.94 15.18 -11.12
C THR A 294 -4.65 15.62 -10.41
N ASP A 295 -4.71 16.60 -9.55
CA ASP A 295 -3.64 17.02 -8.61
C ASP A 295 -4.05 16.87 -7.16
N VAL A 296 -5.32 16.50 -6.92
CA VAL A 296 -5.88 16.21 -5.59
C VAL A 296 -6.65 14.88 -5.64
N ILE A 297 -6.51 14.06 -4.62
CA ILE A 297 -7.31 12.85 -4.43
C ILE A 297 -7.96 12.84 -3.05
N GLU A 298 -9.14 12.23 -2.94
CA GLU A 298 -9.84 12.03 -1.69
C GLU A 298 -9.45 10.69 -1.07
N VAL A 299 -9.27 10.67 0.27
CA VAL A 299 -9.15 9.45 1.06
C VAL A 299 -9.97 9.56 2.33
N LEU A 300 -10.73 8.51 2.61
CA LEU A 300 -11.56 8.35 3.80
C LEU A 300 -10.90 7.35 4.76
N PRO A 301 -11.30 7.30 6.03
CA PRO A 301 -10.82 6.28 6.95
C PRO A 301 -10.89 4.86 6.36
N ALA A 302 -9.80 4.11 6.45
CA ALA A 302 -9.60 2.78 5.89
C ALA A 302 -9.69 2.68 4.35
N SER A 303 -9.58 3.81 3.63
CA SER A 303 -9.44 3.78 2.18
C SER A 303 -7.97 3.86 1.75
N MET A 304 -7.69 3.25 0.60
CA MET A 304 -6.35 3.16 0.02
C MET A 304 -6.42 3.40 -1.49
N VAL A 305 -5.54 4.25 -1.99
CA VAL A 305 -5.49 4.63 -3.41
C VAL A 305 -4.04 4.60 -3.90
N SER A 306 -3.80 4.03 -5.07
CA SER A 306 -2.50 4.03 -5.73
C SER A 306 -2.55 4.88 -6.99
N VAL A 307 -1.68 5.87 -7.11
CA VAL A 307 -1.65 6.83 -8.22
C VAL A 307 -0.25 6.97 -8.79
N ASP A 308 -0.17 7.19 -10.10
CA ASP A 308 1.10 7.33 -10.81
C ASP A 308 1.39 8.80 -11.16
N MET A 309 2.67 9.18 -11.06
CA MET A 309 3.19 10.50 -11.34
C MET A 309 4.49 10.40 -12.14
N THR A 310 4.70 11.38 -13.04
CA THR A 310 6.01 11.62 -13.65
C THR A 310 6.37 13.09 -13.41
N PRO A 311 7.33 13.37 -12.50
CA PRO A 311 7.75 14.73 -12.20
C PRO A 311 8.36 15.44 -13.41
N ARG A 312 7.97 16.70 -13.62
CA ARG A 312 8.38 17.48 -14.80
C ARG A 312 9.18 18.74 -14.47
N SER A 313 9.17 19.16 -13.21
CA SER A 313 9.83 20.39 -12.77
C SER A 313 10.63 20.14 -11.51
N PRO A 314 11.91 20.55 -11.46
CA PRO A 314 12.73 20.39 -10.27
C PRO A 314 12.30 21.35 -9.18
N GLY A 315 12.56 21.01 -7.94
CA GLY A 315 12.28 21.86 -6.79
C GLY A 315 11.84 21.10 -5.57
N SER A 316 11.62 21.83 -4.49
CA SER A 316 11.04 21.33 -3.25
C SER A 316 9.56 21.71 -3.23
N TRP A 317 8.71 20.72 -3.34
CA TRP A 317 7.26 20.88 -3.50
C TRP A 317 6.53 20.50 -2.22
N LEU A 318 5.34 21.05 -2.02
CA LEU A 318 4.48 20.72 -0.89
C LEU A 318 3.61 19.50 -1.23
N LEU A 319 3.53 18.57 -0.29
CA LEU A 319 2.54 17.50 -0.20
C LEU A 319 1.73 17.75 1.07
N HIS A 320 0.40 17.89 0.97
CA HIS A 320 -0.40 18.22 2.15
C HIS A 320 -1.86 17.78 2.01
N CYS A 321 -2.56 17.69 3.13
CA CYS A 321 -4.02 17.64 3.13
C CYS A 321 -4.58 19.01 2.74
N HIS A 322 -5.57 19.06 1.82
CA HIS A 322 -6.20 20.31 1.39
C HIS A 322 -7.47 20.64 2.22
N VAL A 323 -7.82 19.81 3.22
CA VAL A 323 -8.76 20.22 4.27
C VAL A 323 -8.05 21.27 5.12
N ASN A 324 -8.61 22.49 5.15
CA ASN A 324 -7.93 23.68 5.69
C ASN A 324 -7.44 23.50 7.13
N ASP A 325 -8.29 22.96 7.99
CA ASP A 325 -7.96 22.79 9.41
C ASP A 325 -6.83 21.77 9.61
N HIS A 326 -6.83 20.68 8.83
CA HIS A 326 -5.74 19.69 8.87
C HIS A 326 -4.41 20.28 8.38
N MET A 327 -4.45 21.09 7.31
CA MET A 327 -3.26 21.75 6.79
C MET A 327 -2.68 22.74 7.81
N LEU A 328 -3.53 23.56 8.45
CA LEU A 328 -3.11 24.51 9.48
C LEU A 328 -2.55 23.79 10.72
N ALA A 329 -3.08 22.63 11.07
CA ALA A 329 -2.59 21.78 12.16
C ALA A 329 -1.34 20.96 11.81
N GLY A 330 -0.78 21.15 10.60
CA GLY A 330 0.53 20.61 10.22
C GLY A 330 0.53 19.36 9.38
N MET A 331 -0.62 18.92 8.79
CA MET A 331 -0.69 17.77 7.89
C MET A 331 -0.03 18.07 6.54
N SER A 332 1.29 18.20 6.57
CA SER A 332 2.10 18.62 5.43
C SER A 332 3.51 18.03 5.46
N ALA A 333 4.05 17.74 4.29
CA ALA A 333 5.41 17.27 4.05
C ALA A 333 6.01 17.99 2.84
N ARG A 334 7.32 17.86 2.66
CA ARG A 334 8.00 18.27 1.42
C ARG A 334 8.44 17.03 0.65
N TRP A 335 8.40 17.13 -0.65
CA TRP A 335 9.01 16.18 -1.56
C TRP A 335 9.90 16.92 -2.57
N HIS A 336 10.98 16.28 -2.98
CA HIS A 336 12.05 16.90 -3.73
C HIS A 336 12.16 16.26 -5.10
N VAL A 337 12.16 17.10 -6.13
CA VAL A 337 12.44 16.69 -7.51
C VAL A 337 13.82 17.23 -7.89
N LEU A 338 14.75 16.34 -8.07
CA LEU A 338 16.10 16.64 -8.54
C LEU A 338 16.12 16.81 -10.07
N PRO A 339 17.05 17.60 -10.62
CA PRO A 339 17.27 17.73 -12.06
C PRO A 339 17.55 16.40 -12.75
#